data_e8864eb562d90ef286106de1f4077666
#
_entry.id   e8864eb562d90ef286106de1f4077666
#
_cell.length_a   1.000
_cell.length_b   1.000
_cell.length_c   1.000
_cell.angle_alpha   90.00
_cell.angle_beta   90.00
_cell.angle_gamma   90.00
#
_symmetry.space_group_name_H-M   'P 1'
#
loop_
_entity.id
_entity.type
_entity.pdbx_description
1 polymer ?
#
loop_
_entity_poly.entity_id
_entity_poly.type
_entity_poly.pdbx_seq_one_letter_code
_entity_poly.pdbx_strand_id
1 'polypeptide(L)'
;MKLNIFTVVVALFGIISVQNATAEAPNPHPAHEALKGLQPFIGNWSGEFEAFGGFEGLQKGRMVTGSNRFKWILNKTAVQVTWDNKFEDDGKPFNFGTGIITLDPVTKKLNWNSFGYDGKVYWTGKGVGEVKNGLLHFDVEENTINKTNTKYQSTRSKPNKKTTIIRHKNLVKNGKKIGDLNEVKLTKVQKN
;
A
#
# COMPACT_ATOMS: atom_id res chain seq x y z
N MET A 1 -17.19 28.73 -77.52
CA MET A 1 -16.57 29.56 -76.47
C MET A 1 -16.85 28.90 -75.14
N LYS A 2 -15.88 28.20 -74.55
CA LYS A 2 -16.02 27.48 -73.29
C LYS A 2 -15.27 28.25 -72.19
N LEU A 3 -16.00 28.70 -71.22
CA LEU A 3 -15.49 29.45 -70.06
C LEU A 3 -15.09 28.47 -68.96
N ASN A 4 -13.79 28.39 -68.68
CA ASN A 4 -13.27 27.59 -67.57
C ASN A 4 -13.27 28.49 -66.30
N ILE A 5 -14.07 28.09 -65.33
CA ILE A 5 -14.09 28.71 -64.02
C ILE A 5 -13.04 27.95 -63.15
N PHE A 6 -11.93 28.63 -62.83
CA PHE A 6 -10.95 28.16 -61.84
C PHE A 6 -11.47 28.50 -60.45
N THR A 7 -11.81 27.46 -59.69
CA THR A 7 -12.16 27.61 -58.28
C THR A 7 -10.86 27.59 -57.45
N VAL A 8 -10.52 28.75 -56.90
CA VAL A 8 -9.39 28.86 -55.93
C VAL A 8 -9.89 28.50 -54.54
N VAL A 9 -9.48 27.35 -54.04
CA VAL A 9 -9.71 26.95 -52.65
C VAL A 9 -8.58 27.53 -51.80
N VAL A 10 -8.88 28.56 -51.03
CA VAL A 10 -7.95 29.11 -50.02
C VAL A 10 -8.12 28.28 -48.75
N ALA A 11 -7.15 27.42 -48.47
CA ALA A 11 -7.06 26.67 -47.20
C ALA A 11 -6.51 27.62 -46.11
N LEU A 12 -7.39 28.08 -45.23
CA LEU A 12 -7.00 28.77 -44.00
C LEU A 12 -6.43 27.72 -43.03
N PHE A 13 -5.12 27.61 -42.94
CA PHE A 13 -4.44 26.93 -41.83
C PHE A 13 -4.53 27.83 -40.58
N GLY A 14 -5.52 27.56 -39.75
CA GLY A 14 -5.56 28.12 -38.39
C GLY A 14 -4.40 27.55 -37.56
N ILE A 15 -3.41 28.37 -37.26
CA ILE A 15 -2.35 28.06 -36.31
C ILE A 15 -3.02 28.05 -34.92
N ILE A 16 -3.39 26.89 -34.45
CA ILE A 16 -3.79 26.69 -33.03
C ILE A 16 -2.51 26.80 -32.23
N SER A 17 -2.23 27.97 -31.67
CA SER A 17 -1.21 28.15 -30.64
C SER A 17 -1.67 27.39 -29.40
N VAL A 18 -1.16 26.18 -29.22
CA VAL A 18 -1.27 25.46 -27.93
C VAL A 18 -0.43 26.24 -26.93
N GLN A 19 -1.07 27.18 -26.24
CA GLN A 19 -0.48 27.76 -25.05
C GLN A 19 -0.32 26.63 -24.08
N ASN A 20 0.91 26.16 -23.89
CA ASN A 20 1.30 25.35 -22.74
C ASN A 20 1.07 26.23 -21.49
N ALA A 21 -0.17 26.22 -21.00
CA ALA A 21 -0.42 26.66 -19.65
C ALA A 21 0.42 25.74 -18.76
N THR A 22 1.54 26.24 -18.28
CA THR A 22 2.23 25.65 -17.15
C THR A 22 1.24 25.73 -15.99
N ALA A 23 0.45 24.65 -15.85
CA ALA A 23 -0.44 24.51 -14.71
C ALA A 23 0.46 24.64 -13.48
N GLU A 24 0.29 25.73 -12.76
CA GLU A 24 0.86 25.92 -11.45
C GLU A 24 0.62 24.63 -10.67
N ALA A 25 1.68 24.02 -10.11
CA ALA A 25 1.52 22.75 -9.40
C ALA A 25 0.46 22.98 -8.32
N PRO A 26 -0.68 22.28 -8.37
CA PRO A 26 -1.79 22.61 -7.48
C PRO A 26 -1.28 22.53 -6.04
N ASN A 27 -1.66 23.52 -5.23
CA ASN A 27 -1.39 23.51 -3.79
C ASN A 27 -1.67 22.11 -3.25
N PRO A 28 -0.79 21.57 -2.42
CA PRO A 28 -0.95 20.19 -1.95
C PRO A 28 -2.33 20.02 -1.33
N HIS A 29 -3.09 19.05 -1.83
CA HIS A 29 -4.44 18.77 -1.35
C HIS A 29 -4.41 18.57 0.18
N PRO A 30 -5.38 19.07 0.95
CA PRO A 30 -5.40 18.93 2.43
C PRO A 30 -5.19 17.49 2.93
N ALA A 31 -5.70 16.50 2.18
CA ALA A 31 -5.44 15.09 2.48
C ALA A 31 -3.97 14.70 2.36
N HIS A 32 -3.20 15.29 1.40
CA HIS A 32 -1.76 15.05 1.30
C HIS A 32 -1.03 15.57 2.53
N GLU A 33 -1.37 16.77 3.01
CA GLU A 33 -0.78 17.33 4.23
C GLU A 33 -1.01 16.41 5.44
N ALA A 34 -2.25 15.93 5.59
CA ALA A 34 -2.61 15.01 6.68
C ALA A 34 -1.90 13.64 6.58
N LEU A 35 -1.56 13.20 5.37
CA LEU A 35 -0.86 11.94 5.12
C LEU A 35 0.68 12.07 5.12
N LYS A 36 1.25 13.27 5.30
CA LYS A 36 2.71 13.49 5.30
C LYS A 36 3.47 12.60 6.27
N GLY A 37 2.86 12.23 7.39
CA GLY A 37 3.42 11.27 8.34
C GLY A 37 3.78 9.91 7.73
N LEU A 38 3.20 9.55 6.57
CA LEU A 38 3.51 8.32 5.83
C LEU A 38 4.78 8.44 4.97
N GLN A 39 5.28 9.65 4.70
CA GLN A 39 6.46 9.89 3.85
C GLN A 39 7.69 9.04 4.23
N PRO A 40 8.01 8.82 5.52
CA PRO A 40 9.14 7.98 5.90
C PRO A 40 9.04 6.53 5.43
N PHE A 41 7.83 6.01 5.24
CA PHE A 41 7.57 4.63 4.86
C PHE A 41 7.56 4.42 3.34
N ILE A 42 7.45 5.49 2.55
CA ILE A 42 7.40 5.42 1.08
C ILE A 42 8.69 4.81 0.52
N GLY A 43 8.51 3.86 -0.39
CA GLY A 43 9.60 3.15 -1.08
C GLY A 43 9.41 1.64 -1.10
N ASN A 44 10.46 0.94 -1.54
CA ASN A 44 10.54 -0.50 -1.58
C ASN A 44 11.35 -1.00 -0.39
N TRP A 45 10.90 -2.09 0.21
CA TRP A 45 11.49 -2.70 1.40
C TRP A 45 11.57 -4.21 1.19
N SER A 46 12.65 -4.84 1.57
CA SER A 46 12.81 -6.30 1.51
C SER A 46 13.59 -6.81 2.69
N GLY A 47 13.43 -8.09 2.98
CA GLY A 47 14.16 -8.77 4.05
C GLY A 47 13.73 -10.22 4.18
N GLU A 48 14.46 -10.93 5.03
CA GLU A 48 14.23 -12.31 5.37
C GLU A 48 13.69 -12.40 6.79
N PHE A 49 12.76 -13.31 7.02
CA PHE A 49 12.17 -13.53 8.33
C PHE A 49 11.61 -14.94 8.45
N GLU A 50 11.48 -15.43 9.67
CA GLU A 50 10.81 -16.69 9.92
C GLU A 50 9.30 -16.54 9.71
N ALA A 51 8.71 -17.46 8.96
CA ALA A 51 7.27 -17.52 8.72
C ALA A 51 6.51 -17.60 10.05
N PHE A 52 5.51 -16.75 10.20
CA PHE A 52 4.64 -16.72 11.37
C PHE A 52 3.32 -17.45 11.09
N GLY A 53 2.74 -18.03 12.15
CA GLY A 53 1.38 -18.57 12.11
C GLY A 53 0.37 -17.56 12.65
N GLY A 54 -0.79 -18.07 13.07
CA GLY A 54 -1.84 -17.27 13.71
C GLY A 54 -2.97 -16.89 12.77
N PHE A 55 -2.65 -16.54 11.53
CA PHE A 55 -3.63 -16.33 10.47
C PHE A 55 -4.06 -17.67 9.85
N GLU A 56 -5.25 -17.71 9.26
CA GLU A 56 -5.68 -18.89 8.52
C GLU A 56 -4.86 -19.04 7.23
N GLY A 57 -4.38 -20.25 6.97
CA GLY A 57 -3.55 -20.53 5.79
C GLY A 57 -2.05 -20.36 5.99
N LEU A 58 -1.60 -19.69 7.07
CA LEU A 58 -0.19 -19.50 7.37
C LEU A 58 0.35 -20.57 8.35
N GLN A 59 1.56 -21.05 8.05
CA GLN A 59 2.32 -21.97 8.89
C GLN A 59 3.66 -21.32 9.26
N LYS A 60 4.07 -21.48 10.52
CA LYS A 60 5.35 -20.97 11.03
C LYS A 60 6.51 -21.92 10.78
N GLY A 61 7.73 -21.43 10.92
CA GLY A 61 8.95 -22.22 11.06
C GLY A 61 9.80 -22.36 9.81
N ARG A 62 9.36 -21.83 8.66
CA ARG A 62 10.18 -21.75 7.42
C ARG A 62 10.69 -20.33 7.22
N MET A 63 11.84 -20.20 6.56
CA MET A 63 12.34 -18.88 6.15
C MET A 63 11.58 -18.34 4.96
N VAL A 64 11.35 -17.02 4.98
CA VAL A 64 10.59 -16.27 3.99
C VAL A 64 11.40 -15.08 3.54
N THR A 65 11.53 -14.92 2.22
CA THR A 65 11.95 -13.65 1.62
C THR A 65 10.72 -12.78 1.35
N GLY A 66 10.70 -11.61 1.97
CA GLY A 66 9.58 -10.68 1.88
C GLY A 66 9.92 -9.39 1.15
N SER A 67 8.98 -8.91 0.38
CA SER A 67 9.00 -7.58 -0.22
C SER A 67 7.76 -6.78 0.17
N ASN A 68 7.95 -5.47 0.32
CA ASN A 68 6.88 -4.57 0.70
C ASN A 68 7.10 -3.22 0.02
N ARG A 69 6.06 -2.66 -0.60
CA ARG A 69 6.14 -1.39 -1.31
C ARG A 69 5.07 -0.44 -0.84
N PHE A 70 5.47 0.77 -0.47
CA PHE A 70 4.60 1.90 -0.21
C PHE A 70 4.74 2.92 -1.34
N LYS A 71 3.64 3.27 -1.98
CA LYS A 71 3.62 4.20 -3.11
C LYS A 71 2.49 5.21 -2.96
N TRP A 72 2.81 6.49 -3.14
CA TRP A 72 1.79 7.52 -3.31
C TRP A 72 0.95 7.26 -4.55
N ILE A 73 -0.36 7.39 -4.42
CA ILE A 73 -1.34 7.33 -5.51
C ILE A 73 -2.31 8.52 -5.41
N LEU A 74 -3.16 8.70 -6.43
CA LEU A 74 -4.21 9.74 -6.46
C LEU A 74 -3.65 11.13 -6.09
N ASN A 75 -2.63 11.60 -6.81
CA ASN A 75 -1.96 12.88 -6.54
C ASN A 75 -1.51 13.04 -5.06
N LYS A 76 -1.01 11.96 -4.46
CA LYS A 76 -0.55 11.88 -3.06
C LYS A 76 -1.66 12.05 -2.01
N THR A 77 -2.90 11.80 -2.36
CA THR A 77 -4.02 11.79 -1.41
C THR A 77 -4.34 10.41 -0.85
N ALA A 78 -3.60 9.39 -1.27
CA ALA A 78 -3.65 8.04 -0.73
C ALA A 78 -2.28 7.35 -0.88
N VAL A 79 -2.07 6.28 -0.12
CA VAL A 79 -0.89 5.41 -0.22
C VAL A 79 -1.33 3.99 -0.52
N GLN A 80 -0.82 3.44 -1.62
CA GLN A 80 -0.92 2.01 -1.89
C GLN A 80 0.21 1.27 -1.20
N VAL A 81 -0.12 0.15 -0.56
CA VAL A 81 0.83 -0.80 0.03
C VAL A 81 0.66 -2.13 -0.69
N THR A 82 1.75 -2.72 -1.16
CA THR A 82 1.75 -4.08 -1.71
C THR A 82 2.80 -4.91 -0.99
N TRP A 83 2.55 -6.19 -0.86
CA TRP A 83 3.52 -7.15 -0.33
C TRP A 83 3.47 -8.45 -1.13
N ASP A 84 4.61 -9.09 -1.23
CA ASP A 84 4.80 -10.40 -1.86
C ASP A 84 5.89 -11.12 -1.08
N ASN A 85 5.50 -12.15 -0.35
CA ASN A 85 6.36 -12.91 0.52
C ASN A 85 6.34 -14.38 0.08
N LYS A 86 7.53 -14.98 -0.03
CA LYS A 86 7.72 -16.33 -0.57
C LYS A 86 8.64 -17.14 0.34
N PHE A 87 8.40 -18.41 0.44
CA PHE A 87 9.34 -19.32 1.08
C PHE A 87 10.64 -19.38 0.31
N GLU A 88 11.77 -19.37 1.02
CA GLU A 88 13.11 -19.37 0.40
C GLU A 88 13.45 -20.69 -0.27
N ASP A 89 13.03 -21.80 0.34
CA ASP A 89 13.40 -23.14 -0.06
C ASP A 89 12.73 -23.62 -1.36
N ASP A 90 11.49 -23.17 -1.64
CA ASP A 90 10.73 -23.63 -2.81
C ASP A 90 10.06 -22.50 -3.64
N GLY A 91 10.22 -21.26 -3.20
CA GLY A 91 9.67 -20.08 -3.88
C GLY A 91 8.14 -19.97 -3.85
N LYS A 92 7.46 -20.89 -3.16
CA LYS A 92 5.99 -20.84 -3.05
C LYS A 92 5.51 -19.62 -2.28
N PRO A 93 4.36 -19.05 -2.63
CA PRO A 93 3.80 -17.94 -1.88
C PRO A 93 3.59 -18.29 -0.41
N PHE A 94 4.07 -17.42 0.49
CA PHE A 94 3.72 -17.42 1.89
C PHE A 94 2.47 -16.58 2.10
N ASN A 95 2.56 -15.28 1.79
CA ASN A 95 1.40 -14.40 1.70
C ASN A 95 1.68 -13.23 0.75
N PHE A 96 0.64 -12.75 0.10
CA PHE A 96 0.73 -11.59 -0.80
C PHE A 96 -0.58 -10.83 -0.85
N GLY A 97 -0.50 -9.54 -1.15
CA GLY A 97 -1.70 -8.73 -1.21
C GLY A 97 -1.42 -7.26 -1.48
N THR A 98 -2.48 -6.50 -1.37
CA THR A 98 -2.45 -5.05 -1.51
C THR A 98 -3.43 -4.39 -0.55
N GLY A 99 -3.13 -3.15 -0.20
CA GLY A 99 -4.02 -2.32 0.58
C GLY A 99 -3.85 -0.85 0.24
N ILE A 100 -4.82 -0.05 0.64
CA ILE A 100 -4.84 1.39 0.44
C ILE A 100 -5.04 2.07 1.77
N ILE A 101 -4.18 3.04 2.06
CA ILE A 101 -4.29 3.95 3.19
C ILE A 101 -4.88 5.26 2.68
N THR A 102 -5.98 5.69 3.28
CA THR A 102 -6.65 6.96 3.01
C THR A 102 -6.87 7.73 4.30
N LEU A 103 -7.21 9.02 4.19
CA LEU A 103 -7.66 9.83 5.31
C LEU A 103 -9.19 9.77 5.40
N ASP A 104 -9.72 9.48 6.57
CA ASP A 104 -11.13 9.75 6.88
C ASP A 104 -11.32 11.26 7.06
N PRO A 105 -12.16 11.91 6.22
CA PRO A 105 -12.30 13.36 6.27
C PRO A 105 -13.01 13.88 7.52
N VAL A 106 -13.77 13.02 8.23
CA VAL A 106 -14.54 13.36 9.42
C VAL A 106 -13.70 13.15 10.67
N THR A 107 -13.23 11.93 10.87
CA THR A 107 -12.49 11.55 12.10
C THR A 107 -11.02 11.95 12.07
N LYS A 108 -10.48 12.31 10.89
CA LYS A 108 -9.04 12.58 10.65
C LYS A 108 -8.13 11.38 10.96
N LYS A 109 -8.69 10.20 11.09
CA LYS A 109 -7.95 8.94 11.22
C LYS A 109 -7.56 8.40 9.85
N LEU A 110 -6.57 7.50 9.83
CA LEU A 110 -6.24 6.73 8.64
C LEU A 110 -7.19 5.55 8.51
N ASN A 111 -7.72 5.33 7.30
CA ASN A 111 -8.43 4.12 6.93
C ASN A 111 -7.49 3.19 6.18
N TRP A 112 -7.50 1.92 6.55
CA TRP A 112 -6.83 0.83 5.87
C TRP A 112 -7.87 -0.11 5.26
N ASN A 113 -7.77 -0.36 3.95
CA ASN A 113 -8.57 -1.36 3.26
C ASN A 113 -7.63 -2.24 2.45
N SER A 114 -7.72 -3.55 2.60
CA SER A 114 -6.79 -4.51 2.02
C SER A 114 -7.44 -5.82 1.63
N PHE A 115 -6.77 -6.53 0.77
CA PHE A 115 -7.12 -7.90 0.40
C PHE A 115 -5.87 -8.66 -0.06
N GLY A 116 -5.92 -9.96 0.06
CA GLY A 116 -4.77 -10.79 -0.30
C GLY A 116 -5.03 -12.27 -0.09
N TYR A 117 -3.92 -12.99 -0.08
CA TYR A 117 -3.89 -14.42 0.16
C TYR A 117 -2.88 -14.75 1.25
N ASP A 118 -3.28 -15.61 2.17
CA ASP A 118 -2.43 -16.28 3.14
C ASP A 118 -2.32 -17.75 2.71
N GLY A 119 -1.18 -18.12 2.10
CA GLY A 119 -1.08 -19.37 1.39
C GLY A 119 -2.13 -19.46 0.26
N LYS A 120 -3.17 -20.28 0.47
CA LYS A 120 -4.30 -20.43 -0.48
C LYS A 120 -5.60 -19.79 -0.01
N VAL A 121 -5.59 -19.15 1.15
CA VAL A 121 -6.80 -18.57 1.76
C VAL A 121 -6.93 -17.12 1.38
N TYR A 122 -7.98 -16.77 0.64
CA TYR A 122 -8.31 -15.38 0.33
C TYR A 122 -8.92 -14.69 1.56
N TRP A 123 -8.52 -13.44 1.78
CA TRP A 123 -9.04 -12.60 2.84
C TRP A 123 -9.21 -11.15 2.41
N THR A 124 -10.04 -10.43 3.15
CA THR A 124 -10.20 -8.99 3.08
C THR A 124 -9.98 -8.39 4.46
N GLY A 125 -9.39 -7.20 4.53
CA GLY A 125 -9.08 -6.52 5.78
C GLY A 125 -9.49 -5.05 5.75
N LYS A 126 -9.87 -4.55 6.91
CA LYS A 126 -10.12 -3.13 7.17
C LYS A 126 -9.46 -2.73 8.48
N GLY A 127 -9.09 -1.49 8.60
CA GLY A 127 -8.49 -0.98 9.84
C GLY A 127 -8.62 0.53 9.96
N VAL A 128 -8.49 1.00 11.19
CA VAL A 128 -8.42 2.41 11.52
C VAL A 128 -7.12 2.66 12.26
N GLY A 129 -6.43 3.75 11.92
CA GLY A 129 -5.11 3.99 12.47
C GLY A 129 -4.67 5.44 12.47
N GLU A 130 -3.42 5.63 12.81
CA GLU A 130 -2.78 6.94 12.84
C GLU A 130 -1.25 6.82 12.70
N VAL A 131 -0.58 7.94 12.40
CA VAL A 131 0.87 8.07 12.59
C VAL A 131 1.09 8.93 13.82
N LYS A 132 1.74 8.38 14.83
CA LYS A 132 2.08 9.09 16.07
C LYS A 132 3.53 8.82 16.44
N ASN A 133 4.31 9.87 16.69
CA ASN A 133 5.74 9.78 17.05
C ASN A 133 6.57 8.90 16.08
N GLY A 134 6.30 8.99 14.78
CA GLY A 134 6.97 8.18 13.76
C GLY A 134 6.57 6.71 13.71
N LEU A 135 5.59 6.30 14.49
CA LEU A 135 4.99 4.97 14.48
C LEU A 135 3.68 5.00 13.69
N LEU A 136 3.59 4.22 12.62
CA LEU A 136 2.33 3.92 11.95
C LEU A 136 1.64 2.78 12.70
N HIS A 137 0.40 3.01 13.11
CA HIS A 137 -0.41 2.05 13.87
C HIS A 137 -1.77 1.88 13.21
N PHE A 138 -2.27 0.63 13.19
CA PHE A 138 -3.63 0.27 12.80
C PHE A 138 -4.20 -0.78 13.75
N ASP A 139 -5.45 -0.60 14.14
CA ASP A 139 -6.30 -1.67 14.62
C ASP A 139 -6.98 -2.29 13.39
N VAL A 140 -6.74 -3.58 13.16
CA VAL A 140 -7.11 -4.28 11.93
C VAL A 140 -8.08 -5.41 12.23
N GLU A 141 -9.05 -5.59 11.34
CA GLU A 141 -9.95 -6.74 11.30
C GLU A 141 -9.90 -7.36 9.91
N GLU A 142 -9.59 -8.65 9.85
CA GLU A 142 -9.56 -9.44 8.63
C GLU A 142 -10.62 -10.54 8.65
N ASN A 143 -11.20 -10.79 7.49
CA ASN A 143 -12.17 -11.86 7.28
C ASN A 143 -11.74 -12.72 6.10
N THR A 144 -11.67 -14.03 6.30
CA THR A 144 -11.34 -14.98 5.24
C THR A 144 -12.59 -15.49 4.53
N ILE A 145 -12.40 -16.06 3.34
CA ILE A 145 -13.46 -16.76 2.59
C ILE A 145 -14.08 -17.91 3.40
N ASN A 146 -13.33 -18.50 4.32
CA ASN A 146 -13.77 -19.57 5.21
C ASN A 146 -14.46 -19.05 6.48
N LYS A 147 -14.82 -17.76 6.51
CA LYS A 147 -15.50 -17.09 7.64
C LYS A 147 -14.66 -17.01 8.92
N THR A 148 -13.34 -17.12 8.83
CA THR A 148 -12.46 -16.82 9.95
C THR A 148 -12.34 -15.31 10.11
N ASN A 149 -12.59 -14.80 11.31
CA ASN A 149 -12.37 -13.40 11.69
C ASN A 149 -11.11 -13.32 12.53
N THR A 150 -10.19 -12.41 12.15
CA THR A 150 -8.96 -12.15 12.90
C THR A 150 -8.85 -10.66 13.17
N LYS A 151 -8.63 -10.30 14.44
CA LYS A 151 -8.40 -8.92 14.89
C LYS A 151 -7.01 -8.79 15.49
N TYR A 152 -6.33 -7.70 15.20
CA TYR A 152 -4.98 -7.47 15.71
C TYR A 152 -4.57 -5.98 15.58
N GLN A 153 -3.51 -5.64 16.28
CA GLN A 153 -2.83 -4.36 16.14
C GLN A 153 -1.61 -4.52 15.22
N SER A 154 -1.58 -3.76 14.13
CA SER A 154 -0.42 -3.70 13.25
C SER A 154 0.33 -2.41 13.49
N THR A 155 1.62 -2.52 13.77
CA THR A 155 2.49 -1.35 13.91
C THR A 155 3.66 -1.43 12.94
N ARG A 156 4.06 -0.26 12.44
CA ARG A 156 5.26 -0.14 11.63
C ARG A 156 6.10 1.01 12.13
N SER A 157 7.30 0.71 12.60
CA SER A 157 8.29 1.68 13.03
C SER A 157 9.44 1.78 12.04
N LYS A 158 10.15 2.91 12.09
CA LYS A 158 11.33 3.15 11.28
C LYS A 158 12.46 3.65 12.16
N PRO A 159 13.23 2.74 12.77
CA PRO A 159 14.30 3.10 13.72
C PRO A 159 15.43 3.88 13.07
N ASN A 160 15.61 3.78 11.75
CA ASN A 160 16.57 4.56 10.97
C ASN A 160 16.14 4.70 9.51
N LYS A 161 16.92 5.41 8.68
CA LYS A 161 16.57 5.68 7.26
C LYS A 161 16.51 4.42 6.38
N LYS A 162 17.16 3.33 6.79
CA LYS A 162 17.30 2.10 5.99
C LYS A 162 16.45 0.92 6.48
N THR A 163 15.87 1.00 7.67
CA THR A 163 15.19 -0.15 8.31
C THR A 163 13.77 0.20 8.68
N THR A 164 12.87 -0.74 8.51
CA THR A 164 11.51 -0.71 9.05
C THR A 164 11.23 -2.02 9.79
N ILE A 165 10.45 -1.94 10.86
CA ILE A 165 10.05 -3.08 11.69
C ILE A 165 8.53 -3.12 11.73
N ILE A 166 7.96 -4.27 11.39
CA ILE A 166 6.53 -4.54 11.43
C ILE A 166 6.26 -5.47 12.61
N ARG A 167 5.23 -5.17 13.40
CA ARG A 167 4.76 -6.00 14.50
C ARG A 167 3.26 -6.18 14.41
N HIS A 168 2.80 -7.40 14.63
CA HIS A 168 1.40 -7.73 14.83
C HIS A 168 1.20 -8.21 16.26
N LYS A 169 0.38 -7.49 17.02
CA LYS A 169 0.16 -7.71 18.46
C LYS A 169 -1.30 -7.97 18.76
N ASN A 170 -1.55 -8.57 19.91
CA ASN A 170 -2.89 -8.82 20.43
C ASN A 170 -3.79 -9.57 19.45
N LEU A 171 -3.23 -10.55 18.73
CA LEU A 171 -3.98 -11.31 17.74
C LEU A 171 -5.09 -12.11 18.40
N VAL A 172 -6.31 -11.93 17.90
CA VAL A 172 -7.50 -12.67 18.31
C VAL A 172 -8.15 -13.28 17.07
N LYS A 173 -8.29 -14.60 17.06
CA LYS A 173 -8.88 -15.35 15.94
C LYS A 173 -10.16 -16.03 16.39
N ASN A 174 -11.29 -15.69 15.77
CA ASN A 174 -12.64 -16.18 16.13
C ASN A 174 -12.91 -16.06 17.65
N GLY A 175 -12.55 -14.90 18.24
CA GLY A 175 -12.70 -14.66 19.68
C GLY A 175 -11.64 -15.29 20.58
N LYS A 176 -10.78 -16.18 20.05
CA LYS A 176 -9.71 -16.83 20.84
C LYS A 176 -8.39 -16.04 20.73
N LYS A 177 -7.79 -15.70 21.87
CA LYS A 177 -6.47 -15.03 21.93
C LYS A 177 -5.38 -15.95 21.40
N ILE A 178 -4.59 -15.44 20.45
CA ILE A 178 -3.41 -16.10 19.88
C ILE A 178 -2.13 -15.47 20.48
N GLY A 179 -2.10 -14.15 20.64
CA GLY A 179 -0.96 -13.40 21.18
C GLY A 179 -0.25 -12.54 20.15
N ASP A 180 1.01 -12.25 20.38
CA ASP A 180 1.85 -11.46 19.50
C ASP A 180 2.59 -12.36 18.49
N LEU A 181 2.84 -11.82 17.29
CA LEU A 181 3.65 -12.50 16.28
C LEU A 181 5.09 -12.00 16.31
N ASN A 182 6.00 -12.79 15.71
CA ASN A 182 7.40 -12.41 15.52
C ASN A 182 7.51 -11.10 14.72
N GLU A 183 8.53 -10.31 15.03
CA GLU A 183 8.81 -9.08 14.29
C GLU A 183 9.29 -9.40 12.88
N VAL A 184 8.85 -8.59 11.91
CA VAL A 184 9.37 -8.61 10.55
C VAL A 184 10.22 -7.37 10.34
N LYS A 185 11.52 -7.58 10.10
CA LYS A 185 12.48 -6.51 9.84
C LYS A 185 12.79 -6.45 8.34
N LEU A 186 12.54 -5.30 7.73
CA LEU A 186 12.83 -5.07 6.32
C LEU A 186 13.82 -3.94 6.14
N THR A 187 14.62 -4.03 5.08
CA THR A 187 15.62 -3.04 4.68
C THR A 187 15.15 -2.32 3.41
N LYS A 188 15.43 -1.03 3.33
CA LYS A 188 15.08 -0.22 2.16
C LYS A 188 15.89 -0.63 0.95
N VAL A 189 15.20 -1.00 -0.14
CA VAL A 189 15.86 -1.31 -1.42
C VAL A 189 16.27 0.00 -2.08
N GLN A 190 17.56 0.13 -2.40
CA GLN A 190 18.05 1.25 -3.21
C GLN A 190 17.63 1.02 -4.66
N LYS A 191 17.14 2.07 -5.33
CA LYS A 191 17.02 2.02 -6.79
C LYS A 191 18.44 2.16 -7.37
N ASN A 192 18.88 1.12 -8.06
CA ASN A 192 20.02 1.27 -8.97
C ASN A 192 19.62 2.15 -10.15
#